data_45fc1a67808bb70c0e9efe355a014075
#
_entry.id   45fc1a67808bb70c0e9efe355a014075
#
_cell.length_a   1.000
_cell.length_b   1.000
_cell.length_c   1.000
_cell.angle_alpha   90.00
_cell.angle_beta   90.00
_cell.angle_gamma   90.00
#
_symmetry.space_group_name_H-M   'P 1'
#
loop_
_entity.id
_entity.type
_entity.pdbx_description
1 polymer ?
#
loop_
_entity_poly.entity_id
_entity_poly.type
_entity_poly.pdbx_seq_one_letter_code
_entity_poly.pdbx_strand_id
1 'polypeptide(L)'
;MYRDVEKVAKSVYRISLVLPSGRLLFLLGRLSGRVTKMVLDKMGYEGSDYAERLDNDLKPGILLSAVTTAAYISARRSGFEVHALRYEDLVARPLDMCRVILDYCRMPVSLADLAVKAFDVDSQRSSVLAKSIISQFKEPEMTPQLRLKLNKLLKQYGMPLIGEPDIIEGTLTCT
;
A
#
# COMPACT_ATOMS: atom_id res chain seq x y z
N MET A 1 -6.71 -3.00 4.72
CA MET A 1 -5.77 -3.95 4.08
C MET A 1 -4.52 -3.18 3.68
N TYR A 2 -3.34 -3.71 3.93
CA TYR A 2 -2.05 -3.15 3.51
C TYR A 2 -1.28 -4.17 2.67
N ARG A 3 -0.29 -3.71 1.95
CA ARG A 3 0.53 -4.50 1.03
C ARG A 3 1.99 -4.08 1.18
N ASP A 4 2.90 -4.93 0.75
CA ASP A 4 4.31 -4.59 0.60
C ASP A 4 4.49 -3.25 -0.10
N VAL A 5 5.22 -2.34 0.54
CA VAL A 5 5.35 -0.94 0.12
C VAL A 5 6.00 -0.80 -1.26
N GLU A 6 6.99 -1.66 -1.57
CA GLU A 6 7.65 -1.68 -2.89
C GLU A 6 6.66 -2.08 -3.99
N LYS A 7 5.84 -3.11 -3.74
CA LYS A 7 4.82 -3.58 -4.70
C LYS A 7 3.75 -2.52 -4.94
N VAL A 8 3.33 -1.80 -3.88
CA VAL A 8 2.39 -0.67 -4.03
C VAL A 8 3.02 0.43 -4.85
N ALA A 9 4.25 0.84 -4.54
CA ALA A 9 4.94 1.91 -5.25
C ALA A 9 5.10 1.61 -6.74
N LYS A 10 5.51 0.40 -7.10
CA LYS A 10 5.62 -0.07 -8.49
C LYS A 10 4.27 -0.11 -9.19
N SER A 11 3.21 -0.54 -8.49
CA SER A 11 1.84 -0.57 -9.04
C SER A 11 1.32 0.84 -9.33
N VAL A 12 1.50 1.77 -8.38
CA VAL A 12 1.09 3.19 -8.55
C VAL A 12 1.83 3.82 -9.73
N TYR A 13 3.13 3.56 -9.87
CA TYR A 13 3.90 4.02 -11.03
C TYR A 13 3.29 3.53 -12.34
N ARG A 14 3.04 2.22 -12.48
CA ARG A 14 2.45 1.65 -13.72
C ARG A 14 1.05 2.21 -14.01
N ILE A 15 0.21 2.35 -12.98
CA ILE A 15 -1.13 2.94 -13.13
C ILE A 15 -1.02 4.38 -13.62
N SER A 16 -0.05 5.15 -13.15
CA SER A 16 0.15 6.53 -13.59
C SER A 16 0.52 6.65 -15.07
N LEU A 17 1.15 5.61 -15.65
CA LEU A 17 1.47 5.57 -17.08
C LEU A 17 0.26 5.30 -17.96
N VAL A 18 -0.74 4.58 -17.43
CA VAL A 18 -1.97 4.20 -18.15
C VAL A 18 -2.98 5.35 -18.16
N LEU A 19 -3.12 6.05 -17.04
CA LEU A 19 -4.14 7.09 -16.88
C LEU A 19 -3.57 8.47 -17.24
N PRO A 20 -4.15 9.22 -18.20
CA PRO A 20 -3.70 10.59 -18.51
C PRO A 20 -3.76 11.53 -17.30
N SER A 21 -4.85 11.45 -16.50
CA SER A 21 -4.97 12.15 -15.23
C SER A 21 -3.96 11.67 -14.18
N GLY A 22 -3.58 10.40 -14.22
CA GLY A 22 -2.55 9.80 -13.38
C GLY A 22 -1.18 10.40 -13.63
N ARG A 23 -0.83 10.68 -14.89
CA ARG A 23 0.43 11.37 -15.24
C ARG A 23 0.49 12.78 -14.65
N LEU A 24 -0.62 13.51 -14.68
CA LEU A 24 -0.69 14.85 -14.08
C LEU A 24 -0.56 14.78 -12.55
N LEU A 25 -1.29 13.88 -11.89
CA LEU A 25 -1.19 13.67 -10.45
C LEU A 25 0.20 13.19 -10.03
N PHE A 26 0.80 12.34 -10.84
CA PHE A 26 2.16 11.84 -10.62
C PHE A 26 3.19 12.97 -10.75
N LEU A 27 3.09 13.80 -11.77
CA LEU A 27 3.91 15.00 -11.96
C LEU A 27 3.72 16.00 -10.80
N LEU A 28 2.49 16.24 -10.39
CA LEU A 28 2.20 17.12 -9.25
C LEU A 28 2.79 16.56 -7.95
N GLY A 29 2.68 15.25 -7.71
CA GLY A 29 3.28 14.57 -6.55
C GLY A 29 4.81 14.55 -6.59
N ARG A 30 5.40 14.51 -7.78
CA ARG A 30 6.85 14.54 -7.99
C ARG A 30 7.42 15.97 -7.84
N LEU A 31 6.78 16.95 -8.47
CA LEU A 31 7.25 18.33 -8.52
C LEU A 31 6.91 19.14 -7.27
N SER A 32 5.85 18.76 -6.55
CA SER A 32 5.35 19.52 -5.43
C SER A 32 5.67 18.84 -4.10
N GLY A 33 6.94 18.90 -3.70
CA GLY A 33 7.34 18.57 -2.32
C GLY A 33 6.53 19.38 -1.29
N ARG A 34 6.13 20.61 -1.64
CA ARG A 34 5.27 21.46 -0.80
C ARG A 34 3.88 20.88 -0.59
N VAL A 35 3.23 20.31 -1.63
CA VAL A 35 1.90 19.66 -1.47
C VAL A 35 2.03 18.41 -0.62
N THR A 36 3.05 17.60 -0.85
CA THR A 36 3.34 16.43 -0.03
C THR A 36 3.56 16.83 1.43
N LYS A 37 4.38 17.85 1.68
CA LYS A 37 4.62 18.40 3.01
C LYS A 37 3.31 18.87 3.64
N MET A 38 2.52 19.69 2.95
CA MET A 38 1.24 20.19 3.45
C MET A 38 0.26 19.07 3.82
N VAL A 39 0.19 18.00 3.03
CA VAL A 39 -0.66 16.84 3.35
C VAL A 39 -0.15 16.10 4.57
N LEU A 40 1.16 15.86 4.66
CA LEU A 40 1.78 15.17 5.78
C LEU A 40 1.70 15.99 7.07
N ASP A 41 1.96 17.30 7.01
CA ASP A 41 1.83 18.21 8.16
C ASP A 41 0.38 18.25 8.68
N LYS A 42 -0.62 18.29 7.79
CA LYS A 42 -2.04 18.19 8.17
C LYS A 42 -2.40 16.85 8.82
N MET A 43 -1.64 15.80 8.53
CA MET A 43 -1.82 14.48 9.14
C MET A 43 -1.00 14.31 10.43
N GLY A 44 -0.34 15.37 10.92
CA GLY A 44 0.44 15.36 12.16
C GLY A 44 1.83 14.74 12.01
N TYR A 45 2.36 14.65 10.79
CA TYR A 45 3.72 14.17 10.53
C TYR A 45 4.67 15.34 10.33
N GLU A 46 5.37 15.71 11.39
CA GLU A 46 6.49 16.67 11.32
C GLU A 46 7.72 16.01 10.67
N GLY A 47 8.44 16.75 9.83
CA GLY A 47 9.74 16.31 9.31
C GLY A 47 9.78 15.86 7.86
N SER A 48 8.86 16.32 7.05
CA SER A 48 8.76 15.96 5.62
C SER A 48 9.88 16.51 4.72
N ASP A 49 10.87 17.25 5.25
CA ASP A 49 11.99 17.83 4.46
C ASP A 49 12.73 16.77 3.65
N TYR A 50 12.83 15.54 4.17
CA TYR A 50 13.46 14.45 3.43
C TYR A 50 12.59 13.96 2.28
N ALA A 51 11.25 13.87 2.47
CA ALA A 51 10.31 13.51 1.41
C ALA A 51 10.31 14.54 0.29
N GLU A 52 10.47 15.82 0.62
CA GLU A 52 10.55 16.91 -0.35
C GLU A 52 11.80 16.78 -1.24
N ARG A 53 12.95 16.37 -0.66
CA ARG A 53 14.22 16.24 -1.37
C ARG A 53 14.35 14.95 -2.18
N LEU A 54 13.48 13.97 -1.96
CA LEU A 54 13.51 12.70 -2.68
C LEU A 54 12.77 12.83 -4.01
N ASP A 55 13.47 13.14 -5.09
CA ASP A 55 12.93 13.09 -6.46
C ASP A 55 13.10 11.67 -7.01
N ASN A 56 12.02 10.90 -6.97
CA ASN A 56 12.00 9.55 -7.51
C ASN A 56 10.59 9.10 -7.91
N ASP A 57 10.51 8.30 -8.95
CA ASP A 57 9.26 7.80 -9.53
C ASP A 57 8.45 6.89 -8.58
N LEU A 58 9.07 6.26 -7.61
CA LEU A 58 8.40 5.41 -6.62
C LEU A 58 7.84 6.21 -5.42
N LYS A 59 8.30 7.46 -5.24
CA LYS A 59 7.89 8.31 -4.12
C LYS A 59 6.37 8.44 -3.95
N PRO A 60 5.56 8.70 -4.99
CA PRO A 60 4.12 8.84 -4.82
C PRO A 60 3.45 7.60 -4.23
N GLY A 61 3.86 6.41 -4.69
CA GLY A 61 3.32 5.15 -4.15
C GLY A 61 3.78 4.86 -2.72
N ILE A 62 5.02 5.20 -2.38
CA ILE A 62 5.55 5.10 -1.02
C ILE A 62 4.75 6.02 -0.08
N LEU A 63 4.52 7.26 -0.47
CA LEU A 63 3.76 8.22 0.33
C LEU A 63 2.29 7.81 0.47
N LEU A 64 1.67 7.26 -0.58
CA LEU A 64 0.32 6.72 -0.49
C LEU A 64 0.23 5.59 0.54
N SER A 65 1.19 4.66 0.53
CA SER A 65 1.29 3.61 1.54
C SER A 65 1.50 4.18 2.94
N ALA A 66 2.39 5.16 3.08
CA ALA A 66 2.67 5.82 4.35
C ALA A 66 1.41 6.48 4.93
N VAL A 67 0.72 7.27 4.13
CA VAL A 67 -0.51 7.98 4.56
C VAL A 67 -1.60 7.01 5.02
N THR A 68 -1.86 5.95 4.25
CA THR A 68 -2.91 4.98 4.60
C THR A 68 -2.57 4.19 5.87
N THR A 69 -1.31 3.76 6.03
CA THR A 69 -0.89 3.04 7.23
C THR A 69 -0.86 3.94 8.46
N ALA A 70 -0.43 5.18 8.29
CA ALA A 70 -0.42 6.16 9.36
C ALA A 70 -1.84 6.48 9.87
N ALA A 71 -2.81 6.62 8.96
CA ALA A 71 -4.21 6.79 9.33
C ALA A 71 -4.71 5.59 10.14
N TYR A 72 -4.36 4.37 9.75
CA TYR A 72 -4.68 3.15 10.50
C TYR A 72 -4.08 3.18 11.91
N ILE A 73 -2.77 3.46 12.03
CA ILE A 73 -2.07 3.53 13.33
C ILE A 73 -2.71 4.60 14.22
N SER A 74 -3.04 5.77 13.66
CA SER A 74 -3.70 6.84 14.39
C SER A 74 -5.08 6.43 14.89
N ALA A 75 -5.89 5.76 14.05
CA ALA A 75 -7.20 5.25 14.46
C ALA A 75 -7.08 4.27 15.65
N ARG A 76 -6.16 3.31 15.57
CA ARG A 76 -5.91 2.38 16.68
C ARG A 76 -5.52 3.10 17.97
N ARG A 77 -4.56 4.04 17.89
CA ARG A 77 -4.13 4.84 19.05
C ARG A 77 -5.25 5.66 19.67
N SER A 78 -6.22 6.06 18.85
CA SER A 78 -7.45 6.76 19.31
C SER A 78 -8.51 5.81 19.88
N GLY A 79 -8.23 4.52 20.03
CA GLY A 79 -9.13 3.54 20.63
C GLY A 79 -10.14 2.93 19.66
N PHE A 80 -10.05 3.19 18.35
CA PHE A 80 -10.91 2.50 17.39
C PHE A 80 -10.50 1.03 17.26
N GLU A 81 -11.47 0.13 17.34
CA GLU A 81 -11.29 -1.30 17.11
C GLU A 81 -11.22 -1.56 15.60
N VAL A 82 -10.02 -1.40 15.05
CA VAL A 82 -9.72 -1.67 13.65
C VAL A 82 -8.58 -2.67 13.54
N HIS A 83 -8.68 -3.56 12.57
CA HIS A 83 -7.66 -4.56 12.28
C HIS A 83 -7.08 -4.37 10.89
N ALA A 84 -5.80 -4.71 10.73
CA ALA A 84 -5.14 -4.72 9.44
C ALA A 84 -5.22 -6.12 8.82
N LEU A 85 -5.14 -6.17 7.50
CA LEU A 85 -5.03 -7.39 6.72
C LEU A 85 -3.87 -7.23 5.75
N ARG A 86 -2.92 -8.17 5.79
CA ARG A 86 -1.81 -8.17 4.86
C ARG A 86 -2.22 -8.87 3.56
N TYR A 87 -2.07 -8.16 2.45
CA TYR A 87 -2.46 -8.66 1.14
C TYR A 87 -1.70 -9.93 0.74
N GLU A 88 -0.40 -9.99 1.05
CA GLU A 88 0.45 -11.13 0.74
C GLU A 88 -0.02 -12.41 1.43
N ASP A 89 -0.49 -12.32 2.68
CA ASP A 89 -1.04 -13.46 3.42
C ASP A 89 -2.37 -13.92 2.82
N LEU A 90 -3.21 -12.97 2.41
CA LEU A 90 -4.47 -13.26 1.74
C LEU A 90 -4.26 -14.00 0.41
N VAL A 91 -3.23 -13.64 -0.36
CA VAL A 91 -2.93 -14.30 -1.63
C VAL A 91 -2.22 -15.65 -1.43
N ALA A 92 -1.33 -15.74 -0.43
CA ALA A 92 -0.58 -16.98 -0.17
C ALA A 92 -1.44 -18.08 0.46
N ARG A 93 -2.41 -17.71 1.31
CA ARG A 93 -3.29 -18.62 2.05
C ARG A 93 -4.75 -18.15 2.01
N PRO A 94 -5.36 -18.11 0.82
CA PRO A 94 -6.66 -17.44 0.65
C PRO A 94 -7.76 -18.08 1.51
N LEU A 95 -7.81 -19.41 1.61
CA LEU A 95 -8.84 -20.08 2.37
C LEU A 95 -8.75 -19.81 3.88
N ASP A 96 -7.55 -19.90 4.43
CA ASP A 96 -7.32 -19.66 5.86
C ASP A 96 -7.58 -18.20 6.21
N MET A 97 -7.12 -17.27 5.38
CA MET A 97 -7.38 -15.85 5.58
C MET A 97 -8.85 -15.49 5.43
N CYS A 98 -9.58 -16.11 4.49
CA CYS A 98 -11.03 -15.91 4.39
C CYS A 98 -11.75 -16.40 5.66
N ARG A 99 -11.33 -17.54 6.22
CA ARG A 99 -11.89 -18.03 7.49
C ARG A 99 -11.67 -17.03 8.63
N VAL A 100 -10.44 -16.53 8.79
CA VAL A 100 -10.10 -15.53 9.82
C VAL A 100 -10.92 -14.25 9.64
N ILE A 101 -11.07 -13.76 8.41
CA ILE A 101 -11.86 -12.56 8.11
C ILE A 101 -13.34 -12.78 8.42
N LEU A 102 -13.91 -13.91 8.02
CA LEU A 102 -15.32 -14.23 8.26
C LEU A 102 -15.59 -14.36 9.75
N ASP A 103 -14.72 -15.04 10.49
CA ASP A 103 -14.83 -15.17 11.96
C ASP A 103 -14.77 -13.80 12.63
N TYR A 104 -13.80 -12.97 12.28
CA TYR A 104 -13.71 -11.59 12.78
C TYR A 104 -14.98 -10.78 12.48
N CYS A 105 -15.54 -10.92 11.29
CA CYS A 105 -16.79 -10.26 10.90
C CYS A 105 -18.05 -10.92 11.49
N ARG A 106 -17.90 -11.97 12.31
CA ARG A 106 -19.01 -12.77 12.85
C ARG A 106 -19.93 -13.35 11.77
N MET A 107 -19.33 -13.71 10.64
CA MET A 107 -20.02 -14.34 9.51
C MET A 107 -19.77 -15.85 9.52
N PRO A 108 -20.65 -16.65 8.90
CA PRO A 108 -20.44 -18.11 8.83
C PRO A 108 -19.14 -18.45 8.10
N VAL A 109 -18.22 -19.13 8.80
CA VAL A 109 -16.91 -19.53 8.25
C VAL A 109 -17.06 -20.50 7.07
N SER A 110 -18.20 -21.21 6.97
CA SER A 110 -18.55 -22.06 5.82
C SER A 110 -18.62 -21.32 4.48
N LEU A 111 -18.70 -19.99 4.49
CA LEU A 111 -18.66 -19.17 3.28
C LEU A 111 -17.23 -18.99 2.71
N ALA A 112 -16.19 -19.47 3.41
CA ALA A 112 -14.80 -19.27 3.00
C ALA A 112 -14.50 -19.88 1.61
N ASP A 113 -14.99 -21.08 1.32
CA ASP A 113 -14.80 -21.72 0.01
C ASP A 113 -15.46 -20.93 -1.15
N LEU A 114 -16.57 -20.28 -0.86
CA LEU A 114 -17.22 -19.39 -1.84
C LEU A 114 -16.42 -18.10 -2.02
N ALA A 115 -15.94 -17.52 -0.93
CA ALA A 115 -15.13 -16.30 -0.95
C ALA A 115 -13.82 -16.49 -1.73
N VAL A 116 -13.16 -17.64 -1.59
CA VAL A 116 -11.92 -17.96 -2.32
C VAL A 116 -12.12 -17.97 -3.83
N LYS A 117 -13.27 -18.43 -4.33
CA LYS A 117 -13.56 -18.42 -5.78
C LYS A 117 -13.53 -17.02 -6.40
N ALA A 118 -13.72 -15.96 -5.60
CA ALA A 118 -13.61 -14.59 -6.08
C ALA A 118 -12.16 -14.20 -6.47
N PHE A 119 -11.14 -14.91 -5.97
CA PHE A 119 -9.75 -14.66 -6.34
C PHE A 119 -9.39 -15.19 -7.72
N ASP A 120 -10.18 -16.10 -8.28
CA ASP A 120 -9.97 -16.64 -9.63
C ASP A 120 -10.41 -15.65 -10.72
N VAL A 121 -11.13 -14.60 -10.31
CA VAL A 121 -11.67 -13.60 -11.24
C VAL A 121 -10.88 -12.29 -11.13
N ASP A 122 -10.31 -11.83 -12.24
CA ASP A 122 -9.76 -10.48 -12.33
C ASP A 122 -10.90 -9.45 -12.28
N SER A 123 -11.14 -8.87 -11.11
CA SER A 123 -12.18 -7.85 -10.88
C SER A 123 -11.98 -6.59 -11.74
N GLN A 124 -10.81 -6.38 -12.30
CA GLN A 124 -10.46 -5.24 -13.16
C GLN A 124 -10.42 -5.60 -14.64
N ARG A 125 -10.82 -6.82 -15.03
CA ARG A 125 -10.69 -7.35 -16.40
C ARG A 125 -11.25 -6.43 -17.49
N SER A 126 -12.30 -5.71 -17.20
CA SER A 126 -12.96 -4.80 -18.16
C SER A 126 -12.55 -3.33 -18.00
N SER A 127 -11.51 -3.05 -17.24
CA SER A 127 -11.05 -1.68 -17.00
C SER A 127 -9.64 -1.45 -17.54
N VAL A 128 -9.25 -0.17 -17.64
CA VAL A 128 -7.86 0.22 -17.96
C VAL A 128 -6.85 -0.23 -16.90
N LEU A 129 -7.31 -0.69 -15.74
CA LEU A 129 -6.50 -1.24 -14.66
C LEU A 129 -6.38 -2.77 -14.74
N ALA A 130 -6.89 -3.40 -15.81
CA ALA A 130 -6.76 -4.84 -15.99
C ALA A 130 -5.28 -5.27 -15.94
N LYS A 131 -5.04 -6.42 -15.30
CA LYS A 131 -3.68 -6.95 -15.12
C LYS A 131 -2.95 -7.09 -16.47
N SER A 132 -3.67 -7.47 -17.53
CA SER A 132 -3.13 -7.59 -18.89
C SER A 132 -2.64 -6.27 -19.48
N ILE A 133 -3.22 -5.14 -19.09
CA ILE A 133 -2.80 -3.81 -19.53
C ILE A 133 -1.62 -3.32 -18.69
N ILE A 134 -1.76 -3.38 -17.37
CA ILE A 134 -0.73 -2.87 -16.43
C ILE A 134 0.58 -3.65 -16.56
N SER A 135 0.53 -4.96 -16.83
CA SER A 135 1.73 -5.80 -16.99
C SER A 135 2.59 -5.47 -18.21
N GLN A 136 2.06 -4.72 -19.18
CA GLN A 136 2.82 -4.28 -20.35
C GLN A 136 3.83 -3.17 -20.02
N PHE A 137 3.68 -2.50 -18.89
CA PHE A 137 4.58 -1.42 -18.49
C PHE A 137 5.70 -1.96 -17.59
N LYS A 138 6.94 -1.59 -17.96
CA LYS A 138 8.13 -1.98 -17.20
C LYS A 138 8.08 -1.37 -15.79
N GLU A 139 8.41 -2.19 -14.80
CA GLU A 139 8.56 -1.70 -13.43
C GLU A 139 9.86 -0.90 -13.27
N PRO A 140 9.84 0.17 -12.48
CA PRO A 140 11.07 0.87 -12.12
C PRO A 140 11.93 -0.03 -11.25
N GLU A 141 13.25 0.03 -11.47
CA GLU A 141 14.20 -0.77 -10.72
C GLU A 141 14.38 -0.24 -9.30
N MET A 142 14.35 -1.14 -8.33
CA MET A 142 14.66 -0.85 -6.94
C MET A 142 16.13 -1.13 -6.67
N THR A 143 16.97 -0.13 -6.87
CA THR A 143 18.40 -0.26 -6.52
C THR A 143 18.61 -0.28 -5.01
N PRO A 144 19.70 -0.90 -4.50
CA PRO A 144 20.01 -0.90 -3.06
C PRO A 144 20.11 0.51 -2.45
N GLN A 145 20.67 1.45 -3.21
CA GLN A 145 20.79 2.84 -2.76
C GLN A 145 19.42 3.53 -2.66
N LEU A 146 18.52 3.28 -3.64
CA LEU A 146 17.16 3.80 -3.61
C LEU A 146 16.38 3.21 -2.44
N ARG A 147 16.48 1.89 -2.22
CA ARG A 147 15.85 1.21 -1.07
C ARG A 147 16.29 1.85 0.26
N LEU A 148 17.58 2.11 0.43
CA LEU A 148 18.09 2.75 1.64
C LEU A 148 17.46 4.15 1.85
N LYS A 149 17.36 4.95 0.79
CA LYS A 149 16.75 6.28 0.85
C LYS A 149 15.24 6.20 1.20
N LEU A 150 14.52 5.28 0.57
CA LEU A 150 13.10 5.08 0.84
C LEU A 150 12.85 4.54 2.25
N ASN A 151 13.70 3.63 2.75
CA ASN A 151 13.60 3.12 4.11
C ASN A 151 13.88 4.20 5.17
N LYS A 152 14.78 5.16 4.90
CA LYS A 152 14.91 6.34 5.78
C LYS A 152 13.61 7.13 5.86
N LEU A 153 12.91 7.31 4.72
CA LEU A 153 11.62 7.97 4.69
C LEU A 153 10.57 7.18 5.48
N LEU A 154 10.44 5.88 5.23
CA LEU A 154 9.48 5.02 5.93
C LEU A 154 9.70 5.00 7.44
N LYS A 155 10.96 4.93 7.87
CA LYS A 155 11.32 4.95 9.29
C LYS A 155 10.86 6.21 10.01
N GLN A 156 10.88 7.37 9.35
CA GLN A 156 10.38 8.63 9.92
C GLN A 156 8.88 8.57 10.25
N TYR A 157 8.12 7.75 9.52
CA TYR A 157 6.69 7.56 9.71
C TYR A 157 6.33 6.32 10.53
N GLY A 158 7.33 5.63 11.12
CA GLY A 158 7.09 4.39 11.86
C GLY A 158 6.52 3.26 11.02
N MET A 159 6.86 3.24 9.74
CA MET A 159 6.33 2.31 8.75
C MET A 159 7.21 1.08 8.60
N PRO A 160 6.62 -0.07 8.20
CA PRO A 160 7.39 -1.24 7.78
C PRO A 160 8.40 -0.87 6.68
N LEU A 161 9.61 -1.41 6.78
CA LEU A 161 10.67 -1.13 5.82
C LEU A 161 10.57 -2.06 4.61
N ILE A 162 11.03 -1.57 3.45
CA ILE A 162 11.10 -2.37 2.23
C ILE A 162 12.10 -3.52 2.41
N GLY A 163 11.63 -4.75 2.24
CA GLY A 163 12.44 -5.96 2.38
C GLY A 163 12.50 -6.54 3.79
N GLU A 164 11.81 -5.94 4.75
CA GLU A 164 11.65 -6.50 6.09
C GLU A 164 10.26 -7.15 6.23
N PRO A 165 10.14 -8.25 6.98
CA PRO A 165 8.87 -8.97 7.17
C PRO A 165 7.97 -8.31 8.21
N ASP A 166 8.06 -7.01 8.39
CA ASP A 166 7.35 -6.30 9.45
C ASP A 166 5.83 -6.42 9.30
N ILE A 167 5.22 -6.88 10.36
CA ILE A 167 3.76 -6.97 10.50
C ILE A 167 3.28 -5.77 11.32
N ILE A 168 2.34 -5.02 10.77
CA ILE A 168 1.74 -3.88 11.47
C ILE A 168 0.92 -4.42 12.64
N GLU A 169 1.04 -3.78 13.80
CA GLU A 169 0.28 -4.15 15.00
C GLU A 169 -1.24 -4.25 14.70
N GLY A 170 -1.87 -5.31 15.21
CA GLY A 170 -3.28 -5.60 14.98
C GLY A 170 -3.59 -6.20 13.62
N THR A 171 -2.59 -6.73 12.92
CA THR A 171 -2.82 -7.52 11.69
C THR A 171 -3.44 -8.87 12.03
N LEU A 172 -4.54 -9.21 11.34
CA LEU A 172 -5.12 -10.53 11.39
C LEU A 172 -4.16 -11.54 10.77
N THR A 173 -3.85 -12.60 11.51
CA THR A 173 -2.95 -13.69 11.08
C THR A 173 -3.65 -15.03 11.21
N CYS A 174 -3.31 -15.97 10.33
CA CYS A 174 -3.67 -17.38 10.53
C CYS A 174 -2.72 -17.96 11.59
N THR A 175 -3.26 -18.39 12.70
CA THR A 175 -2.58 -19.23 13.69
C THR A 175 -2.51 -20.68 13.22
#